data_f81cb1bf73e22d36e00b02712688c094
#
_entry.id   f81cb1bf73e22d36e00b02712688c094
#
_cell.length_a   1.000
_cell.length_b   1.000
_cell.length_c   1.000
_cell.angle_alpha   90.00
_cell.angle_beta   90.00
_cell.angle_gamma   90.00
#
_symmetry.space_group_name_H-M   'P 1'
#
loop_
_entity.id
_entity.type
_entity.pdbx_description
1 polymer ?
#
loop_
_entity_poly.entity_id
_entity_poly.type
_entity_poly.pdbx_seq_one_letter_code
_entity_poly.pdbx_strand_id
1 'polypeptide(L)'
;MAVSFKGAHFPKDIILMGVRWYVAYPLSTRHVEELMEERGVSVDHSTINRWVVKYAPQLEEAFHRRKRPVWVSWRMDETYIRVKGQWRYLYRAVDKYGQTIDFLLTEHRDTEAALRFLKKAIRRNGLPETITIDGSDANEAAINSYNEEHGTTIKIRQIKYLNNIVEQDHRGVKRITRPMLGFKSFEAAYRTLAGIELMHMLKKKQMVVEAGNEGLTAAEQFYALAA
;
A
#
# COMPACT_ATOMS: atom_id res chain seq x y z
N MET A 1 -11.86 13.36 3.27
CA MET A 1 -13.30 13.00 3.20
C MET A 1 -13.52 11.75 4.05
N ALA A 2 -14.66 11.61 4.71
CA ALA A 2 -15.02 10.37 5.42
C ALA A 2 -15.34 9.26 4.39
N VAL A 3 -15.14 8.00 4.76
CA VAL A 3 -15.51 6.85 3.92
C VAL A 3 -17.02 6.78 3.82
N SER A 4 -17.58 6.86 2.62
CA SER A 4 -19.02 6.93 2.42
C SER A 4 -19.61 5.59 2.00
N PHE A 5 -20.53 5.07 2.81
CA PHE A 5 -21.30 3.84 2.55
C PHE A 5 -22.73 4.14 2.06
N LYS A 6 -23.03 5.40 1.74
CA LYS A 6 -24.36 5.79 1.23
C LYS A 6 -24.71 4.99 -0.02
N GLY A 7 -25.92 4.41 -0.02
CA GLY A 7 -26.43 3.57 -1.11
C GLY A 7 -25.85 2.15 -1.16
N ALA A 8 -25.12 1.72 -0.13
CA ALA A 8 -24.71 0.32 -0.02
C ALA A 8 -25.87 -0.55 0.45
N HIS A 9 -26.03 -1.74 -0.16
CA HIS A 9 -27.08 -2.70 0.20
C HIS A 9 -26.79 -3.50 1.48
N PHE A 10 -25.52 -3.51 1.91
CA PHE A 10 -25.07 -4.22 3.11
C PHE A 10 -24.65 -3.23 4.21
N PRO A 11 -24.80 -3.61 5.48
CA PRO A 11 -24.28 -2.82 6.59
C PRO A 11 -22.79 -2.53 6.47
N LYS A 12 -22.34 -1.38 6.98
CA LYS A 12 -20.96 -0.90 6.92
C LYS A 12 -19.96 -1.92 7.49
N ASP A 13 -20.28 -2.52 8.63
CA ASP A 13 -19.46 -3.51 9.32
C ASP A 13 -19.26 -4.78 8.49
N ILE A 14 -20.29 -5.26 7.81
CA ILE A 14 -20.23 -6.40 6.89
C ILE A 14 -19.29 -6.08 5.70
N ILE A 15 -19.45 -4.92 5.09
CA ILE A 15 -18.60 -4.49 3.97
C ILE A 15 -17.15 -4.41 4.42
N LEU A 16 -16.90 -3.74 5.55
CA LEU A 16 -15.54 -3.58 6.08
C LEU A 16 -14.89 -4.92 6.46
N MET A 17 -15.67 -5.86 7.00
CA MET A 17 -15.19 -7.20 7.33
C MET A 17 -14.70 -7.93 6.07
N GLY A 18 -15.50 -7.95 5.00
CA GLY A 18 -15.12 -8.58 3.74
C GLY A 18 -13.89 -7.92 3.09
N VAL A 19 -13.85 -6.58 3.05
CA VAL A 19 -12.69 -5.83 2.54
C VAL A 19 -11.44 -6.17 3.35
N ARG A 20 -11.50 -6.11 4.69
CA ARG A 20 -10.37 -6.41 5.56
C ARG A 20 -9.85 -7.83 5.38
N TRP A 21 -10.73 -8.82 5.34
CA TRP A 21 -10.30 -10.21 5.18
C TRP A 21 -9.55 -10.41 3.87
N TYR A 22 -10.07 -9.87 2.77
CA TYR A 22 -9.44 -10.01 1.47
C TYR A 22 -8.06 -9.33 1.38
N VAL A 23 -7.89 -8.14 1.95
CA VAL A 23 -6.62 -7.39 1.87
C VAL A 23 -5.61 -7.73 2.98
N ALA A 24 -6.05 -8.38 4.06
CA ALA A 24 -5.21 -8.72 5.21
C ALA A 24 -4.64 -10.14 5.16
N TYR A 25 -5.29 -11.05 4.43
CA TYR A 25 -4.98 -12.47 4.42
C TYR A 25 -4.87 -13.01 2.98
N PRO A 26 -4.13 -14.11 2.76
CA PRO A 26 -3.96 -14.72 1.43
C PRO A 26 -5.23 -15.52 1.03
N LEU A 27 -6.37 -14.85 0.98
CA LEU A 27 -7.68 -15.42 0.65
C LEU A 27 -8.10 -15.01 -0.77
N SER A 28 -8.80 -15.89 -1.47
CA SER A 28 -9.55 -15.51 -2.67
C SER A 28 -10.87 -14.83 -2.27
N THR A 29 -11.50 -14.11 -3.19
CA THR A 29 -12.85 -13.58 -2.97
C THR A 29 -13.89 -14.68 -2.74
N ARG A 30 -13.66 -15.89 -3.29
CA ARG A 30 -14.52 -17.07 -3.04
C ARG A 30 -14.35 -17.61 -1.63
N HIS A 31 -13.13 -17.65 -1.10
CA HIS A 31 -12.92 -18.00 0.30
C HIS A 31 -13.59 -16.99 1.25
N VAL A 32 -13.58 -15.69 0.88
CA VAL A 32 -14.26 -14.68 1.70
C VAL A 32 -15.79 -14.84 1.61
N GLU A 33 -16.34 -15.18 0.42
CA GLU A 33 -17.75 -15.52 0.23
C GLU A 33 -18.18 -16.67 1.15
N GLU A 34 -17.44 -17.80 1.13
CA GLU A 34 -17.65 -18.96 2.00
C GLU A 34 -17.62 -18.59 3.49
N LEU A 35 -16.60 -17.86 3.92
CA LEU A 35 -16.49 -17.37 5.30
C LEU A 35 -17.63 -16.44 5.73
N MET A 36 -18.21 -15.68 4.80
CA MET A 36 -19.37 -14.84 5.05
C MET A 36 -20.64 -15.69 5.19
N GLU A 37 -20.82 -16.70 4.32
CA GLU A 37 -21.96 -17.59 4.33
C GLU A 37 -22.02 -18.38 5.64
N GLU A 38 -20.89 -18.89 6.15
CA GLU A 38 -20.79 -19.53 7.47
C GLU A 38 -21.30 -18.64 8.62
N ARG A 39 -21.34 -17.33 8.43
CA ARG A 39 -21.82 -16.34 9.39
C ARG A 39 -23.22 -15.81 9.08
N GLY A 40 -23.92 -16.48 8.17
CA GLY A 40 -25.26 -16.13 7.78
C GLY A 40 -25.36 -14.89 6.88
N VAL A 41 -24.25 -14.49 6.25
CA VAL A 41 -24.20 -13.35 5.31
C VAL A 41 -24.06 -13.88 3.90
N SER A 42 -25.15 -13.90 3.14
CA SER A 42 -25.14 -14.27 1.72
C SER A 42 -24.64 -13.10 0.88
N VAL A 43 -23.43 -13.20 0.35
CA VAL A 43 -22.79 -12.19 -0.51
C VAL A 43 -21.93 -12.87 -1.57
N ASP A 44 -22.10 -12.50 -2.81
CA ASP A 44 -21.35 -13.02 -3.95
C ASP A 44 -19.91 -12.47 -4.01
N HIS A 45 -18.96 -13.32 -4.40
CA HIS A 45 -17.54 -12.98 -4.50
C HIS A 45 -17.24 -11.77 -5.40
N SER A 46 -18.06 -11.52 -6.43
CA SER A 46 -17.91 -10.33 -7.28
C SER A 46 -18.32 -9.04 -6.55
N THR A 47 -19.26 -9.14 -5.62
CA THR A 47 -19.66 -8.03 -4.75
C THR A 47 -18.53 -7.70 -3.76
N ILE A 48 -17.88 -8.72 -3.17
CA ILE A 48 -16.70 -8.54 -2.32
C ILE A 48 -15.59 -7.83 -3.10
N ASN A 49 -15.31 -8.27 -4.33
CA ASN A 49 -14.32 -7.60 -5.18
C ASN A 49 -14.69 -6.13 -5.45
N ARG A 50 -15.97 -5.83 -5.74
CA ARG A 50 -16.45 -4.44 -5.91
C ARG A 50 -16.26 -3.60 -4.65
N TRP A 51 -16.48 -4.18 -3.46
CA TRP A 51 -16.24 -3.49 -2.20
C TRP A 51 -14.76 -3.16 -2.02
N VAL A 52 -13.86 -4.10 -2.28
CA VAL A 52 -12.42 -3.88 -2.19
C VAL A 52 -11.99 -2.74 -3.12
N VAL A 53 -12.37 -2.81 -4.39
CA VAL A 53 -12.04 -1.79 -5.40
C VAL A 53 -12.61 -0.41 -5.03
N LYS A 54 -13.78 -0.35 -4.42
CA LYS A 54 -14.44 0.91 -4.02
C LYS A 54 -13.87 1.50 -2.74
N TYR A 55 -13.70 0.67 -1.70
CA TYR A 55 -13.46 1.17 -0.34
C TYR A 55 -11.98 1.15 0.08
N ALA A 56 -11.16 0.24 -0.46
CA ALA A 56 -9.75 0.16 -0.06
C ALA A 56 -8.98 1.47 -0.30
N PRO A 57 -9.11 2.18 -1.44
CA PRO A 57 -8.45 3.47 -1.63
C PRO A 57 -8.96 4.57 -0.69
N GLN A 58 -10.25 4.57 -0.35
CA GLN A 58 -10.82 5.55 0.57
C GLN A 58 -10.30 5.36 1.99
N LEU A 59 -10.16 4.11 2.41
CA LEU A 59 -9.60 3.74 3.72
C LEU A 59 -8.09 4.06 3.78
N GLU A 60 -7.35 3.81 2.70
CA GLU A 60 -5.94 4.17 2.57
C GLU A 60 -5.74 5.69 2.69
N GLU A 61 -6.58 6.47 2.02
CA GLU A 61 -6.55 7.92 2.12
C GLU A 61 -6.91 8.43 3.52
N ALA A 62 -7.90 7.80 4.19
CA ALA A 62 -8.25 8.11 5.58
C ALA A 62 -7.09 7.81 6.54
N PHE A 63 -6.36 6.71 6.28
CA PHE A 63 -5.16 6.35 7.05
C PHE A 63 -4.05 7.38 6.89
N HIS A 64 -3.79 7.87 5.67
CA HIS A 64 -2.69 8.84 5.44
C HIS A 64 -2.83 10.13 6.24
N ARG A 65 -4.04 10.54 6.61
CA ARG A 65 -4.27 11.69 7.49
C ARG A 65 -3.87 11.44 8.94
N ARG A 66 -3.76 10.18 9.33
CA ARG A 66 -3.42 9.71 10.68
C ARG A 66 -2.09 8.95 10.70
N LYS A 67 -1.37 8.93 9.58
CA LYS A 67 -0.09 8.22 9.48
C LYS A 67 0.96 8.91 10.34
N ARG A 68 1.71 8.13 11.09
CA ARG A 68 2.87 8.62 11.85
C ARG A 68 3.95 9.13 10.90
N PRO A 69 4.68 10.19 11.27
CA PRO A 69 5.88 10.61 10.54
C PRO A 69 6.87 9.46 10.39
N VAL A 70 7.56 9.43 9.26
CA VAL A 70 8.60 8.46 8.94
C VAL A 70 9.98 9.10 9.06
N TRP A 71 11.03 8.27 9.13
CA TRP A 71 12.39 8.78 9.21
C TRP A 71 12.88 9.31 7.86
N VAL A 72 13.85 10.24 7.87
CA VAL A 72 14.37 10.94 6.69
C VAL A 72 15.35 10.13 5.83
N SER A 73 15.73 8.93 6.24
CA SER A 73 16.61 8.04 5.46
C SER A 73 15.78 6.89 4.88
N TRP A 74 15.58 6.92 3.55
CA TRP A 74 14.71 6.01 2.82
C TRP A 74 15.49 4.90 2.11
N ARG A 75 14.82 3.79 1.80
CA ARG A 75 15.25 2.72 0.90
C ARG A 75 14.15 2.56 -0.12
N MET A 76 14.52 2.69 -1.38
CA MET A 76 13.59 2.65 -2.52
C MET A 76 13.95 1.47 -3.41
N ASP A 77 12.95 0.71 -3.78
CA ASP A 77 13.06 -0.44 -4.68
C ASP A 77 11.73 -0.73 -5.35
N GLU A 78 11.72 -1.49 -6.43
CA GLU A 78 10.52 -1.96 -7.07
C GLU A 78 10.40 -3.49 -7.05
N THR A 79 9.15 -3.95 -7.08
CA THR A 79 8.81 -5.36 -7.21
C THR A 79 7.75 -5.57 -8.27
N TYR A 80 7.49 -6.82 -8.62
CA TYR A 80 6.61 -7.18 -9.75
C TYR A 80 5.23 -7.60 -9.28
N ILE A 81 4.19 -7.11 -9.97
CA ILE A 81 2.78 -7.48 -9.80
C ILE A 81 2.23 -7.94 -11.15
N ARG A 82 1.53 -9.08 -11.19
CA ARG A 82 0.94 -9.61 -12.42
C ARG A 82 -0.42 -8.98 -12.69
N VAL A 83 -0.57 -8.34 -13.86
CA VAL A 83 -1.81 -7.69 -14.29
C VAL A 83 -2.09 -8.08 -15.75
N LYS A 84 -3.24 -8.68 -16.02
CA LYS A 84 -3.60 -9.21 -17.36
C LYS A 84 -2.52 -10.11 -17.97
N GLY A 85 -1.91 -10.96 -17.16
CA GLY A 85 -0.81 -11.82 -17.59
C GLY A 85 0.56 -11.13 -17.76
N GLN A 86 0.63 -9.82 -17.69
CA GLN A 86 1.85 -9.03 -17.85
C GLN A 86 2.41 -8.61 -16.50
N TRP A 87 3.74 -8.48 -16.41
CA TRP A 87 4.40 -7.92 -15.23
C TRP A 87 4.29 -6.40 -15.24
N ARG A 88 3.87 -5.85 -14.10
CA ARG A 88 3.83 -4.42 -13.76
C ARG A 88 4.72 -4.17 -12.56
N TYR A 89 5.08 -2.94 -12.33
CA TYR A 89 6.08 -2.56 -11.33
C TYR A 89 5.43 -1.85 -10.16
N LEU A 90 5.65 -2.37 -8.96
CA LEU A 90 5.24 -1.73 -7.72
C LEU A 90 6.47 -1.10 -7.08
N TYR A 91 6.62 0.21 -7.26
CA TYR A 91 7.59 1.00 -6.53
C TYR A 91 7.19 1.09 -5.07
N ARG A 92 8.16 0.95 -4.18
CA ARG A 92 7.97 1.05 -2.75
C ARG A 92 9.17 1.70 -2.09
N ALA A 93 8.92 2.44 -1.00
CA ALA A 93 9.98 2.92 -0.15
C ALA A 93 9.64 2.63 1.31
N VAL A 94 10.69 2.34 2.08
CA VAL A 94 10.64 2.21 3.54
C VAL A 94 11.73 3.06 4.16
N ASP A 95 11.56 3.47 5.42
CA ASP A 95 12.62 4.14 6.17
C ASP A 95 13.65 3.13 6.74
N LYS A 96 14.63 3.64 7.47
CA LYS A 96 15.68 2.81 8.08
C LYS A 96 15.17 1.80 9.11
N TYR A 97 13.95 1.97 9.61
CA TYR A 97 13.30 1.06 10.54
C TYR A 97 12.29 0.13 9.87
N GLY A 98 12.20 0.18 8.53
CA GLY A 98 11.26 -0.64 7.76
C GLY A 98 9.83 -0.08 7.75
N GLN A 99 9.59 1.15 8.25
CA GLN A 99 8.28 1.78 8.14
C GLN A 99 8.00 2.17 6.68
N THR A 100 6.83 1.85 6.18
CA THR A 100 6.46 2.16 4.79
C THR A 100 6.34 3.67 4.57
N ILE A 101 7.09 4.21 3.63
CA ILE A 101 6.97 5.59 3.18
C ILE A 101 5.76 5.73 2.27
N ASP A 102 5.82 5.11 1.10
CA ASP A 102 4.73 5.11 0.12
C ASP A 102 4.93 3.97 -0.88
N PHE A 103 3.96 3.79 -1.80
CA PHE A 103 3.97 2.83 -2.89
C PHE A 103 3.31 3.41 -4.14
N LEU A 104 3.66 2.89 -5.31
CA LEU A 104 3.03 3.26 -6.59
C LEU A 104 3.10 2.09 -7.58
N LEU A 105 1.96 1.65 -8.09
CA LEU A 105 1.90 0.71 -9.21
C LEU A 105 2.08 1.47 -10.52
N THR A 106 2.97 1.00 -11.39
CA THR A 106 3.27 1.58 -12.70
C THR A 106 3.26 0.51 -13.79
N GLU A 107 3.03 0.93 -15.03
CA GLU A 107 3.10 0.03 -16.18
C GLU A 107 4.54 -0.23 -16.63
N HIS A 108 5.40 0.76 -16.48
CA HIS A 108 6.79 0.74 -16.92
C HIS A 108 7.75 0.90 -15.75
N ARG A 109 8.99 0.42 -15.95
CA ARG A 109 10.14 0.62 -15.09
C ARG A 109 11.11 1.57 -15.80
N ASP A 110 10.88 2.85 -15.62
CA ASP A 110 11.66 3.91 -16.24
C ASP A 110 11.85 5.10 -15.28
N THR A 111 12.65 6.07 -15.68
CA THR A 111 12.93 7.29 -14.92
C THR A 111 11.67 8.07 -14.60
N GLU A 112 10.72 8.14 -15.55
CA GLU A 112 9.46 8.87 -15.35
C GLU A 112 8.59 8.22 -14.26
N ALA A 113 8.47 6.90 -14.27
CA ALA A 113 7.75 6.15 -13.25
C ALA A 113 8.40 6.31 -11.86
N ALA A 114 9.73 6.21 -11.78
CA ALA A 114 10.49 6.44 -10.56
C ALA A 114 10.31 7.87 -10.04
N LEU A 115 10.35 8.88 -10.91
CA LEU A 115 10.16 10.28 -10.55
C LEU A 115 8.72 10.55 -10.07
N ARG A 116 7.70 9.98 -10.74
CA ARG A 116 6.30 10.07 -10.28
C ARG A 116 6.13 9.48 -8.87
N PHE A 117 6.75 8.32 -8.62
CA PHE A 117 6.75 7.72 -7.29
C PHE A 117 7.43 8.62 -6.26
N LEU A 118 8.62 9.12 -6.56
CA LEU A 118 9.39 9.99 -5.67
C LEU A 118 8.63 11.27 -5.32
N LYS A 119 8.06 11.96 -6.31
CA LYS A 119 7.22 13.16 -6.12
C LYS A 119 6.00 12.87 -5.22
N LYS A 120 5.34 11.73 -5.44
CA LYS A 120 4.22 11.28 -4.59
C LYS A 120 4.67 11.05 -3.14
N ALA A 121 5.76 10.31 -2.94
CA ALA A 121 6.28 9.96 -1.64
C ALA A 121 6.71 11.20 -0.84
N ILE A 122 7.44 12.12 -1.46
CA ILE A 122 7.89 13.37 -0.84
C ILE A 122 6.70 14.27 -0.48
N ARG A 123 5.72 14.42 -1.37
CA ARG A 123 4.52 15.22 -1.09
C ARG A 123 3.75 14.74 0.14
N ARG A 124 3.73 13.44 0.40
CA ARG A 124 2.99 12.82 1.52
C ARG A 124 3.80 12.75 2.81
N ASN A 125 5.12 12.62 2.73
CA ASN A 125 5.93 12.24 3.88
C ASN A 125 7.09 13.21 4.19
N GLY A 126 7.24 14.29 3.40
CA GLY A 126 8.34 15.25 3.51
C GLY A 126 9.59 14.83 2.73
N LEU A 127 10.55 15.74 2.67
CA LEU A 127 11.81 15.55 1.94
C LEU A 127 12.76 14.61 2.71
N PRO A 128 13.28 13.54 2.11
CA PRO A 128 14.31 12.72 2.72
C PRO A 128 15.70 13.38 2.63
N GLU A 129 16.56 13.10 3.58
CA GLU A 129 17.99 13.47 3.50
C GLU A 129 18.78 12.51 2.61
N THR A 130 18.40 11.22 2.63
CA THR A 130 19.12 10.17 1.93
C THR A 130 18.16 9.13 1.38
N ILE A 131 18.38 8.70 0.14
CA ILE A 131 17.69 7.55 -0.46
C ILE A 131 18.74 6.49 -0.83
N THR A 132 18.54 5.27 -0.35
CA THR A 132 19.31 4.10 -0.74
C THR A 132 18.60 3.37 -1.86
N ILE A 133 19.31 3.01 -2.92
CA ILE A 133 18.86 2.26 -4.08
C ILE A 133 19.81 1.08 -4.36
N ASP A 134 19.35 0.13 -5.17
CA ASP A 134 20.12 -1.08 -5.54
C ASP A 134 21.08 -0.92 -6.74
N GLY A 135 21.30 0.33 -7.20
CA GLY A 135 22.09 0.62 -8.40
C GLY A 135 21.24 0.71 -9.67
N SER A 136 19.93 0.92 -9.54
CA SER A 136 19.04 1.20 -10.69
C SER A 136 19.30 2.59 -11.28
N ASP A 137 19.75 2.65 -12.53
CA ASP A 137 20.00 3.91 -13.25
C ASP A 137 18.74 4.78 -13.32
N ALA A 138 17.56 4.16 -13.47
CA ALA A 138 16.29 4.87 -13.53
C ALA A 138 15.94 5.55 -12.19
N ASN A 139 16.22 4.89 -11.07
CA ASN A 139 16.00 5.46 -9.74
C ASN A 139 16.99 6.58 -9.44
N GLU A 140 18.27 6.41 -9.82
CA GLU A 140 19.31 7.44 -9.69
C GLU A 140 18.96 8.68 -10.53
N ALA A 141 18.65 8.50 -11.80
CA ALA A 141 18.24 9.57 -12.70
C ALA A 141 17.00 10.33 -12.18
N ALA A 142 16.02 9.61 -11.61
CA ALA A 142 14.83 10.23 -11.03
C ALA A 142 15.15 11.12 -9.81
N ILE A 143 16.06 10.66 -8.93
CA ILE A 143 16.46 11.44 -7.74
C ILE A 143 17.25 12.68 -8.16
N ASN A 144 18.18 12.54 -9.11
CA ASN A 144 18.96 13.66 -9.66
C ASN A 144 18.05 14.69 -10.32
N SER A 145 17.12 14.24 -11.17
CA SER A 145 16.13 15.11 -11.81
C SER A 145 15.26 15.87 -10.79
N TYR A 146 14.85 15.18 -9.71
CA TYR A 146 14.12 15.83 -8.63
C TYR A 146 14.94 16.91 -7.92
N ASN A 147 16.21 16.62 -7.63
CA ASN A 147 17.13 17.58 -6.99
C ASN A 147 17.33 18.83 -7.86
N GLU A 148 17.55 18.65 -9.17
CA GLU A 148 17.70 19.76 -10.13
C GLU A 148 16.42 20.60 -10.24
N GLU A 149 15.26 19.96 -10.42
CA GLU A 149 13.97 20.64 -10.59
C GLU A 149 13.56 21.47 -9.36
N HIS A 150 13.90 20.97 -8.13
CA HIS A 150 13.43 21.58 -6.88
C HIS A 150 14.52 22.25 -6.05
N GLY A 151 15.78 22.28 -6.53
CA GLY A 151 16.92 22.84 -5.80
C GLY A 151 17.22 22.11 -4.49
N THR A 152 16.98 20.79 -4.43
CA THR A 152 17.20 19.96 -3.24
C THR A 152 18.53 19.20 -3.33
N THR A 153 18.96 18.60 -2.21
CA THR A 153 20.25 17.88 -2.11
C THR A 153 20.07 16.50 -1.49
N ILE A 154 19.08 15.74 -1.98
CA ILE A 154 18.87 14.35 -1.54
C ILE A 154 20.13 13.53 -1.88
N LYS A 155 20.75 12.92 -0.88
CA LYS A 155 21.94 12.09 -1.05
C LYS A 155 21.55 10.70 -1.55
N ILE A 156 22.14 10.26 -2.65
CA ILE A 156 21.98 8.90 -3.17
C ILE A 156 23.00 7.99 -2.50
N ARG A 157 22.56 6.81 -2.07
CA ARG A 157 23.43 5.77 -1.52
C ARG A 157 23.18 4.47 -2.27
N GLN A 158 24.22 3.96 -2.94
CA GLN A 158 24.17 2.70 -3.69
C GLN A 158 24.85 1.60 -2.86
N ILE A 159 24.13 1.06 -1.87
CA ILE A 159 24.65 0.00 -0.99
C ILE A 159 23.62 -1.13 -0.94
N LYS A 160 23.89 -2.20 -1.69
CA LYS A 160 22.98 -3.33 -1.89
C LYS A 160 22.45 -3.93 -0.58
N TYR A 161 23.29 -4.19 0.41
CA TYR A 161 22.84 -4.83 1.65
C TYR A 161 21.87 -3.95 2.47
N LEU A 162 21.88 -2.63 2.32
CA LEU A 162 20.93 -1.74 2.99
C LEU A 162 19.53 -1.80 2.34
N ASN A 163 19.44 -2.26 1.10
CA ASN A 163 18.16 -2.47 0.40
C ASN A 163 17.45 -3.76 0.82
N ASN A 164 18.14 -4.67 1.53
CA ASN A 164 17.50 -5.88 2.08
C ASN A 164 16.26 -5.58 2.93
N ILE A 165 16.18 -4.41 3.57
CA ILE A 165 15.03 -4.00 4.37
C ILE A 165 13.78 -3.84 3.49
N VAL A 166 13.87 -3.13 2.36
CA VAL A 166 12.74 -2.95 1.44
C VAL A 166 12.43 -4.23 0.68
N GLU A 167 13.44 -5.03 0.33
CA GLU A 167 13.25 -6.35 -0.28
C GLU A 167 12.49 -7.31 0.65
N GLN A 168 12.83 -7.34 1.94
CA GLN A 168 12.09 -8.12 2.94
C GLN A 168 10.66 -7.61 3.09
N ASP A 169 10.47 -6.30 3.04
CA ASP A 169 9.16 -5.67 3.13
C ASP A 169 8.24 -6.03 1.94
N HIS A 170 8.81 -6.23 0.76
CA HIS A 170 8.09 -6.77 -0.41
C HIS A 170 7.44 -8.14 -0.13
N ARG A 171 8.06 -8.98 0.73
CA ARG A 171 7.52 -10.31 1.06
C ARG A 171 6.16 -10.22 1.72
N GLY A 172 5.92 -9.18 2.55
CA GLY A 172 4.65 -8.94 3.21
C GLY A 172 3.51 -8.74 2.21
N VAL A 173 3.74 -7.93 1.18
CA VAL A 173 2.78 -7.67 0.09
C VAL A 173 2.64 -8.90 -0.81
N LYS A 174 3.75 -9.50 -1.21
CA LYS A 174 3.76 -10.70 -2.08
C LYS A 174 3.04 -11.88 -1.46
N ARG A 175 3.08 -12.05 -0.14
CA ARG A 175 2.34 -13.12 0.55
C ARG A 175 0.83 -13.02 0.31
N ILE A 176 0.30 -11.80 0.19
CA ILE A 176 -1.12 -11.57 -0.08
C ILE A 176 -1.42 -11.64 -1.58
N THR A 177 -0.56 -11.09 -2.44
CA THR A 177 -0.84 -10.99 -3.88
C THR A 177 -0.57 -12.28 -4.67
N ARG A 178 0.36 -13.13 -4.24
CA ARG A 178 0.68 -14.39 -4.95
C ARG A 178 -0.52 -15.33 -5.12
N PRO A 179 -1.33 -15.61 -4.07
CA PRO A 179 -2.51 -16.47 -4.20
C PRO A 179 -3.63 -15.88 -5.07
N MET A 180 -3.60 -14.56 -5.33
CA MET A 180 -4.56 -13.91 -6.21
C MET A 180 -4.35 -14.24 -7.70
N LEU A 181 -3.23 -14.92 -8.06
CA LEU A 181 -2.86 -15.33 -9.42
C LEU A 181 -2.81 -14.18 -10.45
N GLY A 182 -2.74 -12.94 -9.98
CA GLY A 182 -2.73 -11.71 -10.76
C GLY A 182 -4.08 -11.00 -10.82
N PHE A 183 -4.06 -9.84 -11.43
CA PHE A 183 -5.22 -8.95 -11.49
C PHE A 183 -5.76 -8.85 -12.93
N LYS A 184 -7.09 -8.71 -13.06
CA LYS A 184 -7.77 -8.62 -14.38
C LYS A 184 -7.68 -7.22 -15.01
N SER A 185 -7.34 -6.18 -14.24
CA SER A 185 -7.14 -4.83 -14.74
C SER A 185 -6.12 -4.08 -13.89
N PHE A 186 -5.47 -3.05 -14.49
CA PHE A 186 -4.54 -2.18 -13.77
C PHE A 186 -5.23 -1.42 -12.63
N GLU A 187 -6.42 -0.91 -12.90
CA GLU A 187 -7.25 -0.21 -11.92
C GLU A 187 -7.60 -1.09 -10.71
N ALA A 188 -8.05 -2.34 -10.95
CA ALA A 188 -8.35 -3.27 -9.87
C ALA A 188 -7.08 -3.62 -9.06
N ALA A 189 -5.93 -3.80 -9.73
CA ALA A 189 -4.65 -4.02 -9.08
C ALA A 189 -4.27 -2.85 -8.18
N TYR A 190 -4.28 -1.63 -8.73
CA TYR A 190 -3.93 -0.41 -8.01
C TYR A 190 -4.78 -0.24 -6.74
N ARG A 191 -6.10 -0.39 -6.88
CA ARG A 191 -7.06 -0.21 -5.77
C ARG A 191 -6.95 -1.32 -4.72
N THR A 192 -6.74 -2.56 -5.13
CA THR A 192 -6.54 -3.67 -4.18
C THR A 192 -5.22 -3.53 -3.43
N LEU A 193 -4.14 -3.14 -4.12
CA LEU A 193 -2.85 -2.88 -3.50
C LEU A 193 -2.94 -1.77 -2.45
N ALA A 194 -3.76 -0.74 -2.65
CA ALA A 194 -3.99 0.29 -1.64
C ALA A 194 -4.49 -0.32 -0.32
N GLY A 195 -5.41 -1.28 -0.37
CA GLY A 195 -5.89 -2.00 0.83
C GLY A 195 -4.84 -2.91 1.45
N ILE A 196 -4.06 -3.62 0.62
CA ILE A 196 -2.98 -4.50 1.11
C ILE A 196 -1.89 -3.68 1.82
N GLU A 197 -1.46 -2.58 1.21
CA GLU A 197 -0.46 -1.68 1.80
C GLU A 197 -0.99 -0.99 3.07
N LEU A 198 -2.26 -0.59 3.09
CA LEU A 198 -2.92 -0.09 4.29
C LEU A 198 -2.81 -1.12 5.43
N MET A 199 -3.22 -2.36 5.20
CA MET A 199 -3.13 -3.41 6.23
C MET A 199 -1.69 -3.68 6.65
N HIS A 200 -0.75 -3.59 5.71
CA HIS A 200 0.67 -3.74 6.00
C HIS A 200 1.19 -2.62 6.92
N MET A 201 0.82 -1.36 6.65
CA MET A 201 1.15 -0.22 7.50
C MET A 201 0.48 -0.27 8.88
N LEU A 202 -0.77 -0.72 8.97
CA LEU A 202 -1.46 -0.91 10.27
C LEU A 202 -0.77 -1.99 11.12
N LYS A 203 -0.34 -3.11 10.52
CA LYS A 203 0.45 -4.14 11.21
C LYS A 203 1.80 -3.63 11.72
N LYS A 204 2.40 -2.64 11.05
CA LYS A 204 3.61 -1.93 11.47
C LYS A 204 3.34 -0.82 12.50
N LYS A 205 2.09 -0.66 12.96
CA LYS A 205 1.68 0.37 13.93
C LYS A 205 1.96 1.80 13.45
N GLN A 206 1.79 2.07 12.15
CA GLN A 206 2.06 3.37 11.54
C GLN A 206 0.89 4.37 11.64
N MET A 207 -0.18 4.05 12.35
CA MET A 207 -1.29 4.97 12.62
C MET A 207 -1.09 5.69 13.94
N VAL A 208 -1.33 7.00 13.98
CA VAL A 208 -1.51 7.75 15.23
C VAL A 208 -2.85 7.32 15.80
N VAL A 209 -2.84 6.86 17.05
CA VAL A 209 -4.04 6.55 17.83
C VAL A 209 -4.18 7.56 18.95
N GLU A 210 -5.42 7.89 19.28
CA GLU A 210 -5.71 8.80 20.38
C GLU A 210 -5.29 8.18 21.73
N ALA A 211 -5.01 9.04 22.71
CA ALA A 211 -4.67 8.60 24.06
C ALA A 211 -5.79 7.67 24.61
N GLY A 212 -5.39 6.55 25.20
CA GLY A 212 -6.30 5.51 25.67
C GLY A 212 -6.61 4.40 24.64
N ASN A 213 -6.15 4.55 23.39
CA ASN A 213 -6.33 3.58 22.30
C ASN A 213 -5.03 2.90 21.86
N GLU A 214 -3.96 2.98 22.66
CA GLU A 214 -2.61 2.46 22.29
C GLU A 214 -2.58 0.94 22.09
N GLY A 215 -3.54 0.23 22.68
CA GLY A 215 -3.65 -1.24 22.58
C GLY A 215 -4.41 -1.77 21.36
N LEU A 216 -4.95 -0.91 20.50
CA LEU A 216 -5.75 -1.34 19.36
C LEU A 216 -4.98 -2.26 18.42
N THR A 217 -5.59 -3.39 18.09
CA THR A 217 -5.10 -4.31 17.05
C THR A 217 -5.16 -3.66 15.67
N ALA A 218 -4.44 -4.21 14.70
CA ALA A 218 -4.52 -3.73 13.31
C ALA A 218 -5.94 -3.85 12.72
N ALA A 219 -6.75 -4.80 13.23
CA ALA A 219 -8.15 -4.94 12.83
C ALA A 219 -9.01 -3.79 13.37
N GLU A 220 -8.91 -3.48 14.65
CA GLU A 220 -9.63 -2.38 15.29
C GLU A 220 -9.25 -1.03 14.68
N GLN A 221 -7.94 -0.79 14.43
CA GLN A 221 -7.46 0.39 13.73
C GLN A 221 -8.06 0.50 12.32
N PHE A 222 -8.17 -0.61 11.59
CA PHE A 222 -8.79 -0.63 10.26
C PHE A 222 -10.27 -0.21 10.30
N TYR A 223 -11.05 -0.73 11.24
CA TYR A 223 -12.45 -0.35 11.41
C TYR A 223 -12.63 1.10 11.84
N ALA A 224 -11.73 1.62 12.68
CA ALA A 224 -11.73 3.02 13.12
C ALA A 224 -11.45 4.04 12.00
N LEU A 225 -10.89 3.62 10.85
CA LEU A 225 -10.70 4.49 9.68
C LEU A 225 -12.02 4.91 9.02
N ALA A 226 -13.09 4.16 9.24
CA ALA A 226 -14.40 4.39 8.66
C ALA A 226 -15.43 4.92 9.70
N ALA A 227 -14.97 5.19 10.93
CA ALA A 227 -15.79 5.77 11.98
C ALA A 227 -16.19 7.22 11.66
#